data_f1e77cfc182281b2f1f4c62fbb0553fb
#
_entry.id   f1e77cfc182281b2f1f4c62fbb0553fb
#
_cell.length_a   1.000
_cell.length_b   1.000
_cell.length_c   1.000
_cell.angle_alpha   90.00
_cell.angle_beta   90.00
_cell.angle_gamma   90.00
#
_symmetry.space_group_name_H-M   'P 1'
#
loop_
_entity.id
_entity.type
_entity.pdbx_description
1 polymer ?
#
loop_
_entity_poly.entity_id
_entity_poly.type
_entity_poly.pdbx_seq_one_letter_code
_entity_poly.pdbx_strand_id
1 'polypeptide(L)'
;MNLPAANPRSEPRSGSHGDSRLRAIAEAVESSQRVSFEDGLYLDEHADLLFLGQLANTVRERKNGNLAFYNTNVHLNPTNVCVYRCVFCAFRSDLKAERAYTFDEEMIRERVSEATEAGATEIHVVGGLHHQKPFEWYVDVVRVIHDANPRIHIKAWTGVEINWFAHISKKPVEWVLEQLIDAGLGSMPGGGAEIFDEEIRGRICEHKADGQSWLDIHRCAHQLGLRTNATMLYGHLE
;
A
#
# COMPACT_ATOMS: atom_id res chain seq x y z
N MET A 1 24.37 4.16 13.91
CA MET A 1 24.14 2.76 13.54
C MET A 1 24.83 2.52 12.21
N ASN A 2 25.88 1.69 12.19
CA ASN A 2 26.51 1.29 10.93
C ASN A 2 25.59 0.27 10.25
N LEU A 3 25.04 0.65 9.12
CA LEU A 3 24.34 -0.29 8.24
C LEU A 3 25.38 -1.31 7.74
N PRO A 4 25.08 -2.63 7.73
CA PRO A 4 25.94 -3.59 7.08
C PRO A 4 26.05 -3.21 5.59
N ALA A 5 27.26 -3.30 5.04
CA ALA A 5 27.50 -3.06 3.63
C ALA A 5 26.61 -3.97 2.79
N ALA A 6 25.95 -3.38 1.77
CA ALA A 6 25.16 -4.14 0.83
C ALA A 6 25.99 -5.30 0.27
N ASN A 7 25.42 -6.51 0.32
CA ASN A 7 26.05 -7.70 -0.25
C ASN A 7 26.32 -7.44 -1.74
N PRO A 8 27.57 -7.51 -2.22
CA PRO A 8 27.84 -7.29 -3.64
C PRO A 8 27.13 -8.36 -4.43
N ARG A 9 26.14 -7.95 -5.24
CA ARG A 9 25.48 -8.85 -6.18
C ARG A 9 26.56 -9.52 -7.03
N SER A 10 26.58 -10.84 -6.96
CA SER A 10 27.44 -11.70 -7.75
C SER A 10 27.40 -11.34 -9.24
N GLU A 11 28.48 -11.65 -9.94
CA GLU A 11 28.79 -11.40 -11.36
C GLU A 11 27.60 -11.48 -12.33
N PRO A 12 27.64 -10.79 -13.50
CA PRO A 12 26.55 -10.82 -14.49
C PRO A 12 26.23 -12.26 -14.88
N ARG A 13 24.99 -12.68 -14.57
CA ARG A 13 24.50 -14.02 -14.81
C ARG A 13 24.42 -14.25 -16.34
N SER A 14 25.09 -15.26 -16.83
CA SER A 14 25.08 -15.65 -18.24
C SER A 14 23.64 -16.00 -18.68
N GLY A 15 23.22 -15.46 -19.82
CA GLY A 15 21.84 -15.49 -20.31
C GLY A 15 21.17 -16.87 -20.27
N SER A 16 19.88 -16.83 -20.04
CA SER A 16 18.90 -17.93 -19.87
C SER A 16 18.81 -18.97 -21.01
N HIS A 17 19.56 -18.80 -22.11
CA HIS A 17 19.42 -19.61 -23.32
C HIS A 17 19.76 -21.11 -23.18
N GLY A 18 20.46 -21.50 -22.10
CA GLY A 18 20.80 -22.90 -21.80
C GLY A 18 19.97 -23.57 -20.71
N ASP A 19 19.26 -22.79 -19.91
CA ASP A 19 18.55 -23.30 -18.72
C ASP A 19 17.18 -23.88 -19.08
N SER A 20 17.04 -25.19 -18.89
CA SER A 20 15.80 -25.92 -19.21
C SER A 20 14.64 -25.55 -18.31
N ARG A 21 14.90 -25.17 -17.04
CA ARG A 21 13.84 -24.77 -16.11
C ARG A 21 13.33 -23.37 -16.42
N LEU A 22 14.21 -22.42 -16.74
CA LEU A 22 13.79 -21.09 -17.19
C LEU A 22 12.95 -21.17 -18.47
N ARG A 23 13.29 -22.06 -19.41
CA ARG A 23 12.47 -22.30 -20.62
C ARG A 23 11.10 -22.87 -20.28
N ALA A 24 11.02 -23.87 -19.41
CA ALA A 24 9.73 -24.44 -18.98
C ALA A 24 8.85 -23.38 -18.28
N ILE A 25 9.44 -22.50 -17.48
CA ILE A 25 8.72 -21.39 -16.85
C ILE A 25 8.20 -20.40 -17.91
N ALA A 26 9.01 -20.09 -18.93
CA ALA A 26 8.58 -19.20 -20.03
C ALA A 26 7.39 -19.82 -20.79
N GLU A 27 7.45 -21.09 -21.15
CA GLU A 27 6.35 -21.82 -21.79
C GLU A 27 5.08 -21.83 -20.95
N ALA A 28 5.20 -22.01 -19.62
CA ALA A 28 4.08 -21.93 -18.70
C ALA A 28 3.46 -20.52 -18.69
N VAL A 29 4.29 -19.47 -18.65
CA VAL A 29 3.84 -18.06 -18.73
C VAL A 29 3.14 -17.80 -20.06
N GLU A 30 3.72 -18.20 -21.18
CA GLU A 30 3.13 -18.05 -22.53
C GLU A 30 1.78 -18.77 -22.63
N SER A 31 1.68 -19.95 -22.03
CA SER A 31 0.44 -20.75 -21.97
C SER A 31 -0.56 -20.27 -20.91
N SER A 32 -0.34 -19.10 -20.29
CA SER A 32 -1.19 -18.53 -19.24
C SER A 32 -1.28 -19.34 -17.95
N GLN A 33 -0.35 -20.21 -17.71
CA GLN A 33 -0.25 -20.94 -16.45
C GLN A 33 0.33 -20.02 -15.36
N ARG A 34 -0.11 -20.24 -14.12
CA ARG A 34 0.42 -19.51 -12.98
C ARG A 34 1.80 -20.03 -12.61
N VAL A 35 2.75 -19.13 -12.44
CA VAL A 35 4.08 -19.44 -11.90
C VAL A 35 3.93 -19.92 -10.45
N SER A 36 4.54 -21.07 -10.12
CA SER A 36 4.57 -21.59 -8.74
C SER A 36 5.48 -20.74 -7.86
N PHE A 37 5.38 -20.94 -6.54
CA PHE A 37 6.28 -20.27 -5.60
C PHE A 37 7.75 -20.68 -5.85
N GLU A 38 8.00 -21.95 -6.06
CA GLU A 38 9.33 -22.52 -6.33
C GLU A 38 9.92 -22.01 -7.64
N ASP A 39 9.09 -21.80 -8.66
CA ASP A 39 9.51 -21.21 -9.92
C ASP A 39 9.74 -19.71 -9.80
N GLY A 40 8.97 -19.04 -8.95
CA GLY A 40 9.21 -17.64 -8.60
C GLY A 40 10.57 -17.43 -7.93
N LEU A 41 10.92 -18.25 -6.94
CA LEU A 41 12.25 -18.25 -6.33
C LEU A 41 13.35 -18.56 -7.36
N TYR A 42 13.12 -19.55 -8.22
CA TYR A 42 14.09 -19.91 -9.25
C TYR A 42 14.32 -18.76 -10.24
N LEU A 43 13.28 -18.02 -10.61
CA LEU A 43 13.40 -16.80 -11.44
C LEU A 43 14.24 -15.74 -10.75
N ASP A 44 14.01 -15.49 -9.47
CA ASP A 44 14.77 -14.48 -8.70
C ASP A 44 16.25 -14.83 -8.64
N GLU A 45 16.58 -16.09 -8.44
CA GLU A 45 17.96 -16.55 -8.29
C GLU A 45 18.72 -16.68 -9.61
N HIS A 46 18.05 -17.05 -10.73
CA HIS A 46 18.70 -17.52 -11.96
C HIS A 46 18.37 -16.73 -13.22
N ALA A 47 17.23 -16.00 -13.26
CA ALA A 47 16.86 -15.23 -14.42
C ALA A 47 17.65 -13.90 -14.51
N ASP A 48 18.05 -13.52 -15.71
CA ASP A 48 18.49 -12.15 -15.95
C ASP A 48 17.30 -11.20 -16.04
N LEU A 49 17.58 -9.90 -15.83
CA LEU A 49 16.54 -8.88 -15.78
C LEU A 49 15.77 -8.73 -17.10
N LEU A 50 16.42 -8.92 -18.24
CA LEU A 50 15.77 -8.78 -19.56
C LEU A 50 14.81 -9.95 -19.81
N PHE A 51 15.22 -11.18 -19.48
CA PHE A 51 14.35 -12.33 -19.58
C PHE A 51 13.12 -12.20 -18.67
N LEU A 52 13.33 -11.82 -17.40
CA LEU A 52 12.25 -11.57 -16.46
C LEU A 52 11.31 -10.45 -16.95
N GLY A 53 11.89 -9.38 -17.47
CA GLY A 53 11.13 -8.26 -18.05
C GLY A 53 10.28 -8.67 -19.26
N GLN A 54 10.77 -9.56 -20.12
CA GLN A 54 10.00 -10.10 -21.26
C GLN A 54 8.81 -10.93 -20.79
N LEU A 55 8.99 -11.83 -19.81
CA LEU A 55 7.91 -12.60 -19.23
C LEU A 55 6.85 -11.70 -18.57
N ALA A 56 7.29 -10.72 -17.78
CA ALA A 56 6.41 -9.75 -17.14
C ALA A 56 5.61 -8.94 -18.18
N ASN A 57 6.26 -8.51 -19.27
CA ASN A 57 5.58 -7.78 -20.35
C ASN A 57 4.55 -8.65 -21.07
N THR A 58 4.85 -9.93 -21.33
CA THR A 58 3.90 -10.88 -21.91
C THR A 58 2.62 -10.98 -21.07
N VAL A 59 2.76 -11.08 -19.74
CA VAL A 59 1.61 -11.09 -18.82
C VAL A 59 0.86 -9.76 -18.82
N ARG A 60 1.60 -8.63 -18.82
CA ARG A 60 1.03 -7.30 -18.86
C ARG A 60 0.20 -7.08 -20.13
N GLU A 61 0.76 -7.40 -21.29
CA GLU A 61 0.07 -7.23 -22.59
C GLU A 61 -1.17 -8.10 -22.71
N ARG A 62 -1.11 -9.33 -22.20
CA ARG A 62 -2.27 -10.21 -22.16
C ARG A 62 -3.43 -9.65 -21.34
N LYS A 63 -3.10 -8.98 -20.21
CA LYS A 63 -4.11 -8.39 -19.30
C LYS A 63 -4.64 -7.05 -19.74
N ASN A 64 -3.83 -6.22 -20.36
CA ASN A 64 -4.10 -4.81 -20.59
C ASN A 64 -3.93 -4.37 -22.06
N GLY A 65 -3.51 -5.27 -22.97
CA GLY A 65 -3.14 -4.89 -24.33
C GLY A 65 -1.99 -3.87 -24.33
N ASN A 66 -2.01 -2.93 -25.24
CA ASN A 66 -1.03 -1.84 -25.33
C ASN A 66 -1.46 -0.59 -24.52
N LEU A 67 -2.36 -0.76 -23.55
CA LEU A 67 -2.80 0.34 -22.70
C LEU A 67 -1.89 0.48 -21.49
N ALA A 68 -1.56 1.72 -21.16
CA ALA A 68 -0.94 2.12 -19.92
C ALA A 68 -1.85 3.16 -19.24
N PHE A 69 -1.98 3.06 -17.93
CA PHE A 69 -2.84 3.95 -17.15
C PHE A 69 -1.96 4.79 -16.24
N TYR A 70 -2.34 6.04 -16.05
CA TYR A 70 -1.76 6.93 -15.07
C TYR A 70 -2.87 7.69 -14.36
N ASN A 71 -2.58 8.16 -13.15
CA ASN A 71 -3.42 9.10 -12.44
C ASN A 71 -2.59 10.32 -12.01
N THR A 72 -3.27 11.44 -11.85
CA THR A 72 -2.70 12.61 -11.19
C THR A 72 -3.24 12.64 -9.77
N ASN A 73 -2.40 12.27 -8.81
CA ASN A 73 -2.83 12.25 -7.42
C ASN A 73 -2.15 13.34 -6.57
N VAL A 74 -2.85 13.71 -5.51
CA VAL A 74 -2.33 14.58 -4.46
C VAL A 74 -2.46 13.84 -3.12
N HIS A 75 -1.39 13.89 -2.34
CA HIS A 75 -1.41 13.34 -0.99
C HIS A 75 -2.07 14.33 -0.03
N LEU A 76 -3.05 13.84 0.73
CA LEU A 76 -3.65 14.53 1.86
C LEU A 76 -3.36 13.71 3.12
N ASN A 77 -2.51 14.23 3.97
CA ASN A 77 -2.11 13.58 5.21
C ASN A 77 -2.74 14.35 6.37
N PRO A 78 -3.93 13.99 6.88
CA PRO A 78 -4.71 14.84 7.78
C PRO A 78 -4.10 15.00 9.17
N THR A 79 -3.18 14.10 9.56
CA THR A 79 -2.40 14.25 10.79
C THR A 79 -1.11 13.44 10.70
N ASN A 80 -0.04 13.95 11.33
CA ASN A 80 1.20 13.21 11.55
C ASN A 80 1.32 12.63 12.97
N VAL A 81 0.36 12.89 13.83
CA VAL A 81 0.32 12.31 15.19
C VAL A 81 0.01 10.82 15.11
N CYS A 82 0.94 9.98 15.57
CA CYS A 82 0.80 8.53 15.46
C CYS A 82 1.26 7.83 16.74
N VAL A 83 0.45 6.87 17.22
CA VAL A 83 0.80 6.02 18.37
C VAL A 83 1.88 4.99 18.03
N TYR A 84 1.97 4.58 16.75
CA TYR A 84 2.98 3.62 16.32
C TYR A 84 4.34 4.29 16.09
N ARG A 85 5.40 3.52 16.33
CA ARG A 85 6.79 3.99 16.30
C ARG A 85 7.62 3.16 15.30
N CYS A 86 7.11 3.03 14.06
CA CYS A 86 7.83 2.30 13.02
C CYS A 86 9.19 2.96 12.76
N VAL A 87 10.26 2.16 12.76
CA VAL A 87 11.64 2.67 12.70
C VAL A 87 11.98 3.42 11.41
N PHE A 88 11.28 3.11 10.33
CA PHE A 88 11.45 3.73 9.00
C PHE A 88 10.54 4.96 8.78
N CYS A 89 9.62 5.28 9.70
CA CYS A 89 8.66 6.35 9.50
C CYS A 89 9.20 7.72 9.93
N ALA A 90 9.71 8.49 8.99
CA ALA A 90 10.13 9.87 9.24
C ALA A 90 8.96 10.85 9.41
N PHE A 91 7.76 10.45 8.98
CA PHE A 91 6.55 11.30 8.97
C PHE A 91 5.93 11.46 10.36
N ARG A 92 5.93 10.42 11.19
CA ARG A 92 5.24 10.41 12.49
C ARG A 92 5.72 11.51 13.45
N SER A 93 4.80 11.96 14.29
CA SER A 93 5.09 12.90 15.38
C SER A 93 4.42 12.43 16.68
N ASP A 94 4.99 12.83 17.81
CA ASP A 94 4.29 12.77 19.10
C ASP A 94 3.33 13.96 19.21
N LEU A 95 2.19 13.77 19.89
CA LEU A 95 1.14 14.79 20.00
C LEU A 95 1.62 16.17 20.47
N LYS A 96 2.60 16.20 21.38
CA LYS A 96 3.12 17.43 21.97
C LYS A 96 4.38 17.97 21.27
N ALA A 97 4.82 17.34 20.19
CA ALA A 97 5.96 17.82 19.45
C ALA A 97 5.63 19.06 18.64
N GLU A 98 6.58 19.99 18.49
CA GLU A 98 6.41 21.24 17.74
C GLU A 98 5.94 21.00 16.29
N ARG A 99 6.39 19.92 15.65
CA ARG A 99 6.00 19.57 14.28
C ARG A 99 4.67 18.81 14.17
N ALA A 100 3.96 18.57 15.30
CA ALA A 100 2.69 17.86 15.27
C ALA A 100 1.62 18.73 14.64
N TYR A 101 0.80 18.14 13.79
CA TYR A 101 -0.35 18.80 13.21
C TYR A 101 -1.54 17.85 13.07
N THR A 102 -2.71 18.42 13.00
CA THR A 102 -3.97 17.75 12.70
C THR A 102 -4.86 18.74 11.98
N PHE A 103 -5.30 18.38 10.79
CA PHE A 103 -6.16 19.24 9.98
C PHE A 103 -7.57 19.30 10.57
N ASP A 104 -8.17 20.47 10.49
CA ASP A 104 -9.61 20.67 10.63
C ASP A 104 -10.31 20.54 9.26
N GLU A 105 -11.62 20.70 9.26
CA GLU A 105 -12.43 20.58 8.05
C GLU A 105 -12.07 21.63 7.00
N GLU A 106 -11.80 22.87 7.41
CA GLU A 106 -11.48 23.97 6.51
C GLU A 106 -10.16 23.71 5.78
N MET A 107 -9.13 23.26 6.49
CA MET A 107 -7.85 22.87 5.91
C MET A 107 -7.99 21.72 4.91
N ILE A 108 -8.86 20.73 5.19
CA ILE A 108 -9.12 19.63 4.26
C ILE A 108 -9.79 20.15 3.00
N ARG A 109 -10.81 21.02 3.11
CA ARG A 109 -11.51 21.61 1.96
C ARG A 109 -10.58 22.45 1.09
N GLU A 110 -9.71 23.25 1.71
CA GLU A 110 -8.70 24.04 1.01
C GLU A 110 -7.77 23.14 0.19
N ARG A 111 -7.25 22.05 0.79
CA ARG A 111 -6.38 21.08 0.09
C ARG A 111 -7.09 20.37 -1.08
N VAL A 112 -8.38 20.08 -0.93
CA VAL A 112 -9.18 19.48 -2.02
C VAL A 112 -9.38 20.48 -3.15
N SER A 113 -9.62 21.78 -2.83
CA SER A 113 -9.72 22.85 -3.83
C SER A 113 -8.43 23.01 -4.63
N GLU A 114 -7.29 23.14 -3.94
CA GLU A 114 -5.95 23.22 -4.55
C GLU A 114 -5.68 22.01 -5.47
N ALA A 115 -5.99 20.79 -5.00
CA ALA A 115 -5.82 19.57 -5.77
C ALA A 115 -6.71 19.56 -7.03
N THR A 116 -7.95 20.02 -6.90
CA THR A 116 -8.91 20.10 -8.01
C THR A 116 -8.45 21.10 -9.06
N GLU A 117 -7.99 22.28 -8.66
CA GLU A 117 -7.45 23.32 -9.54
C GLU A 117 -6.18 22.83 -10.26
N ALA A 118 -5.35 22.03 -9.58
CA ALA A 118 -4.18 21.38 -10.17
C ALA A 118 -4.51 20.21 -11.12
N GLY A 119 -5.78 19.86 -11.29
CA GLY A 119 -6.22 18.77 -12.16
C GLY A 119 -6.02 17.37 -11.59
N ALA A 120 -6.00 17.24 -10.26
CA ALA A 120 -5.92 15.93 -9.63
C ALA A 120 -7.17 15.09 -9.92
N THR A 121 -6.95 13.82 -10.21
CA THR A 121 -8.00 12.82 -10.43
C THR A 121 -8.21 11.93 -9.20
N GLU A 122 -7.24 11.93 -8.28
CA GLU A 122 -7.25 11.12 -7.07
C GLU A 122 -6.68 11.93 -5.88
N ILE A 123 -7.31 11.80 -4.72
CA ILE A 123 -6.72 12.18 -3.44
C ILE A 123 -6.33 10.91 -2.70
N HIS A 124 -5.04 10.82 -2.36
CA HIS A 124 -4.47 9.72 -1.61
C HIS A 124 -4.32 10.11 -0.14
N VAL A 125 -5.12 9.50 0.72
CA VAL A 125 -5.18 9.82 2.15
C VAL A 125 -4.52 8.72 2.95
N VAL A 126 -3.47 9.06 3.66
CA VAL A 126 -2.85 8.25 4.72
C VAL A 126 -2.43 9.20 5.84
N GLY A 127 -2.38 8.71 7.06
CA GLY A 127 -2.04 9.59 8.17
C GLY A 127 -1.53 8.85 9.40
N GLY A 128 -1.27 9.61 10.45
CA GLY A 128 -0.97 9.06 11.75
C GLY A 128 -2.21 8.48 12.43
N LEU A 129 -2.00 7.50 13.30
CA LEU A 129 -3.04 6.93 14.17
C LEU A 129 -3.16 7.80 15.42
N HIS A 130 -4.04 8.79 15.35
CA HIS A 130 -4.18 9.81 16.40
C HIS A 130 -5.04 9.31 17.55
N HIS A 131 -4.44 9.05 18.71
CA HIS A 131 -5.10 8.41 19.87
C HIS A 131 -6.19 9.25 20.55
N GLN A 132 -6.30 10.54 20.24
CA GLN A 132 -7.36 11.40 20.78
C GLN A 132 -8.48 11.67 19.77
N LYS A 133 -8.39 11.11 18.57
CA LYS A 133 -9.45 11.25 17.56
C LYS A 133 -10.32 9.99 17.58
N PRO A 134 -11.66 10.15 17.63
CA PRO A 134 -12.58 9.03 17.49
C PRO A 134 -12.64 8.54 16.02
N PHE A 135 -13.23 7.39 15.79
CA PHE A 135 -13.39 6.83 14.45
C PHE A 135 -14.15 7.76 13.51
N GLU A 136 -15.16 8.44 14.03
CA GLU A 136 -16.01 9.39 13.29
C GLU A 136 -15.17 10.48 12.62
N TRP A 137 -14.10 10.96 13.26
CA TRP A 137 -13.21 11.96 12.65
C TRP A 137 -12.55 11.43 11.37
N TYR A 138 -12.15 10.17 11.31
CA TYR A 138 -11.56 9.57 10.11
C TYR A 138 -12.59 9.37 8.99
N VAL A 139 -13.84 9.06 9.36
CA VAL A 139 -14.98 9.03 8.42
C VAL A 139 -15.27 10.43 7.88
N ASP A 140 -15.25 11.44 8.74
CA ASP A 140 -15.50 12.84 8.34
C ASP A 140 -14.42 13.35 7.39
N VAL A 141 -13.16 12.98 7.56
CA VAL A 141 -12.10 13.29 6.57
C VAL A 141 -12.52 12.84 5.16
N VAL A 142 -12.99 11.59 5.01
CA VAL A 142 -13.45 11.07 3.72
C VAL A 142 -14.67 11.82 3.20
N ARG A 143 -15.65 12.07 4.08
CA ARG A 143 -16.89 12.78 3.75
C ARG A 143 -16.61 14.20 3.28
N VAL A 144 -15.75 14.94 3.99
CA VAL A 144 -15.39 16.34 3.64
C VAL A 144 -14.71 16.38 2.26
N ILE A 145 -13.84 15.42 1.96
CA ILE A 145 -13.21 15.33 0.63
C ILE A 145 -14.28 15.06 -0.45
N HIS A 146 -15.18 14.09 -0.20
CA HIS A 146 -16.25 13.74 -1.13
C HIS A 146 -17.20 14.93 -1.37
N ASP A 147 -17.62 15.62 -0.31
CA ASP A 147 -18.53 16.78 -0.41
C ASP A 147 -17.88 17.95 -1.14
N ALA A 148 -16.56 18.14 -0.95
CA ALA A 148 -15.83 19.22 -1.64
C ALA A 148 -15.66 18.92 -3.15
N ASN A 149 -15.45 17.67 -3.54
CA ASN A 149 -15.41 17.27 -4.94
C ASN A 149 -15.90 15.81 -5.13
N PRO A 150 -17.20 15.60 -5.43
CA PRO A 150 -17.77 14.25 -5.58
C PRO A 150 -17.22 13.44 -6.77
N ARG A 151 -16.46 14.07 -7.66
CA ARG A 151 -15.88 13.40 -8.84
C ARG A 151 -14.45 12.93 -8.63
N ILE A 152 -13.78 13.40 -7.57
CA ILE A 152 -12.40 13.00 -7.30
C ILE A 152 -12.38 11.60 -6.69
N HIS A 153 -11.47 10.75 -7.15
CA HIS A 153 -11.32 9.42 -6.56
C HIS A 153 -10.63 9.52 -5.19
N ILE A 154 -11.24 8.95 -4.17
CA ILE A 154 -10.68 8.91 -2.82
C ILE A 154 -10.05 7.55 -2.59
N LYS A 155 -8.73 7.51 -2.51
CA LYS A 155 -7.95 6.36 -2.07
C LYS A 155 -7.48 6.60 -0.65
N ALA A 156 -8.10 5.95 0.32
CA ALA A 156 -7.86 6.28 1.73
C ALA A 156 -7.70 5.05 2.61
N TRP A 157 -6.89 5.22 3.61
CA TRP A 157 -6.66 4.36 4.75
C TRP A 157 -6.11 2.97 4.41
N THR A 158 -4.89 2.74 4.81
CA THR A 158 -4.22 1.43 4.67
C THR A 158 -4.84 0.37 5.58
N GLY A 159 -4.51 -0.88 5.37
CA GLY A 159 -4.95 -1.95 6.26
C GLY A 159 -4.59 -1.74 7.73
N VAL A 160 -3.49 -1.00 8.00
CA VAL A 160 -3.08 -0.65 9.37
C VAL A 160 -4.04 0.35 10.01
N GLU A 161 -4.46 1.36 9.25
CA GLU A 161 -5.42 2.36 9.73
C GLU A 161 -6.80 1.73 9.91
N ILE A 162 -7.24 0.87 9.00
CA ILE A 162 -8.51 0.13 9.15
C ILE A 162 -8.48 -0.76 10.41
N ASN A 163 -7.37 -1.45 10.68
CA ASN A 163 -7.22 -2.23 11.92
C ASN A 163 -7.34 -1.34 13.17
N TRP A 164 -6.71 -0.17 13.15
CA TRP A 164 -6.81 0.81 14.22
C TRP A 164 -8.24 1.31 14.40
N PHE A 165 -8.96 1.59 13.31
CA PHE A 165 -10.35 2.06 13.37
C PHE A 165 -11.28 1.01 13.96
N ALA A 166 -11.10 -0.26 13.62
CA ALA A 166 -11.82 -1.37 14.25
C ALA A 166 -11.55 -1.44 15.76
N HIS A 167 -10.29 -1.25 16.16
CA HIS A 167 -9.89 -1.25 17.57
C HIS A 167 -10.55 -0.08 18.35
N ILE A 168 -10.48 1.15 17.88
CA ILE A 168 -11.01 2.32 18.62
C ILE A 168 -12.53 2.40 18.60
N SER A 169 -13.19 1.96 17.51
CA SER A 169 -14.65 1.91 17.41
C SER A 169 -15.25 0.71 18.12
N LYS A 170 -14.45 -0.33 18.43
CA LYS A 170 -14.89 -1.64 18.94
C LYS A 170 -15.91 -2.31 18.01
N LYS A 171 -15.70 -2.16 16.70
CA LYS A 171 -16.56 -2.71 15.65
C LYS A 171 -15.76 -3.64 14.73
N PRO A 172 -16.43 -4.59 14.04
CA PRO A 172 -15.79 -5.41 13.02
C PRO A 172 -15.22 -4.56 11.88
N VAL A 173 -14.18 -5.09 11.22
CA VAL A 173 -13.56 -4.47 10.04
C VAL A 173 -14.60 -4.21 8.93
N GLU A 174 -15.51 -5.14 8.70
CA GLU A 174 -16.58 -5.01 7.71
C GLU A 174 -17.42 -3.74 7.96
N TRP A 175 -17.89 -3.55 9.19
CA TRP A 175 -18.65 -2.36 9.57
C TRP A 175 -17.84 -1.07 9.37
N VAL A 176 -16.55 -1.07 9.73
CA VAL A 176 -15.66 0.09 9.53
C VAL A 176 -15.55 0.45 8.05
N LEU A 177 -15.35 -0.55 7.20
CA LEU A 177 -15.26 -0.35 5.75
C LEU A 177 -16.57 0.15 5.16
N GLU A 178 -17.72 -0.37 5.59
CA GLU A 178 -19.04 0.11 5.17
C GLU A 178 -19.25 1.59 5.48
N GLN A 179 -18.87 2.04 6.70
CA GLN A 179 -18.99 3.45 7.07
C GLN A 179 -18.10 4.36 6.20
N LEU A 180 -16.91 3.89 5.84
CA LEU A 180 -16.00 4.63 4.97
C LEU A 180 -16.47 4.65 3.51
N ILE A 181 -17.04 3.54 3.02
CA ILE A 181 -17.65 3.45 1.69
C ILE A 181 -18.83 4.41 1.59
N ASP A 182 -19.71 4.42 2.59
CA ASP A 182 -20.86 5.33 2.65
C ASP A 182 -20.41 6.82 2.71
N ALA A 183 -19.23 7.10 3.24
CA ALA A 183 -18.63 8.43 3.24
C ALA A 183 -17.97 8.82 1.91
N GLY A 184 -17.80 7.89 0.95
CA GLY A 184 -17.21 8.16 -0.36
C GLY A 184 -15.86 7.50 -0.62
N LEU A 185 -15.42 6.54 0.20
CA LEU A 185 -14.18 5.79 -0.04
C LEU A 185 -14.26 5.01 -1.36
N GLY A 186 -13.33 5.25 -2.27
CA GLY A 186 -13.27 4.60 -3.59
C GLY A 186 -12.30 3.41 -3.68
N SER A 187 -11.20 3.45 -2.94
CA SER A 187 -10.21 2.36 -2.91
C SER A 187 -9.28 2.49 -1.71
N MET A 188 -8.51 1.43 -1.42
CA MET A 188 -7.53 1.41 -0.33
C MET A 188 -6.09 1.34 -0.87
N PRO A 189 -5.14 2.11 -0.28
CA PRO A 189 -3.73 1.97 -0.57
C PRO A 189 -3.14 0.71 0.07
N GLY A 190 -1.99 0.25 -0.45
CA GLY A 190 -1.37 -1.01 -0.04
C GLY A 190 -0.38 -0.92 1.13
N GLY A 191 -0.22 0.25 1.74
CA GLY A 191 0.73 0.42 2.84
C GLY A 191 0.42 -0.46 4.06
N GLY A 192 1.42 -0.70 4.88
CA GLY A 192 1.29 -1.46 6.12
C GLY A 192 1.59 -2.96 6.00
N ALA A 193 1.64 -3.53 4.79
CA ALA A 193 2.14 -4.89 4.60
C ALA A 193 3.60 -5.00 5.06
N GLU A 194 4.41 -4.04 4.69
CA GLU A 194 5.85 -4.00 4.93
C GLU A 194 6.49 -5.35 4.54
N ILE A 195 6.84 -6.17 5.52
CA ILE A 195 7.29 -7.54 5.35
C ILE A 195 6.47 -8.47 6.25
N PHE A 196 6.21 -9.71 5.81
CA PHE A 196 5.40 -10.68 6.57
C PHE A 196 6.23 -11.59 7.47
N ASP A 197 7.56 -11.59 7.33
CA ASP A 197 8.43 -12.27 8.29
C ASP A 197 8.25 -11.63 9.69
N GLU A 198 7.87 -12.45 10.67
CA GLU A 198 7.48 -11.97 12.01
C GLU A 198 8.66 -11.37 12.78
N GLU A 199 9.87 -11.92 12.61
CA GLU A 199 11.07 -11.42 13.30
C GLU A 199 11.45 -10.03 12.77
N ILE A 200 11.52 -9.87 11.44
CA ILE A 200 11.87 -8.60 10.82
C ILE A 200 10.77 -7.57 11.09
N ARG A 201 9.49 -7.99 10.95
CA ARG A 201 8.34 -7.13 11.23
C ARG A 201 8.36 -6.63 12.67
N GLY A 202 8.64 -7.48 13.65
CA GLY A 202 8.81 -7.11 15.05
C GLY A 202 9.90 -6.07 15.27
N ARG A 203 10.99 -6.11 14.49
CA ARG A 203 12.09 -5.15 14.58
C ARG A 203 11.77 -3.79 13.97
N ILE A 204 10.93 -3.73 12.92
CA ILE A 204 10.68 -2.49 12.17
C ILE A 204 9.35 -1.83 12.47
N CYS A 205 8.33 -2.58 12.87
CA CYS A 205 6.98 -2.08 13.09
C CYS A 205 6.14 -2.96 14.04
N GLU A 206 6.70 -3.32 15.20
CA GLU A 206 6.17 -4.24 16.20
C GLU A 206 4.67 -4.09 16.52
N HIS A 207 4.15 -2.88 16.55
CA HIS A 207 2.76 -2.62 16.97
C HIS A 207 1.74 -2.57 15.81
N LYS A 208 2.20 -2.73 14.57
CA LYS A 208 1.27 -2.80 13.42
C LYS A 208 0.50 -4.11 13.41
N ALA A 209 -0.65 -4.11 12.72
CA ALA A 209 -1.35 -5.32 12.37
C ALA A 209 -0.37 -6.35 11.76
N ASP A 210 -0.48 -7.61 12.18
CA ASP A 210 0.33 -8.69 11.60
C ASP A 210 -0.02 -8.95 10.13
N GLY A 211 0.78 -9.78 9.46
CA GLY A 211 0.59 -10.07 8.04
C GLY A 211 -0.77 -10.70 7.74
N GLN A 212 -1.26 -11.59 8.60
CA GLN A 212 -2.55 -12.24 8.41
C GLN A 212 -3.71 -11.26 8.59
N SER A 213 -3.67 -10.43 9.61
CA SER A 213 -4.67 -9.36 9.83
C SER A 213 -4.71 -8.40 8.64
N TRP A 214 -3.56 -8.02 8.08
CA TRP A 214 -3.50 -7.19 6.89
C TRP A 214 -4.17 -7.86 5.68
N LEU A 215 -3.90 -9.15 5.44
CA LEU A 215 -4.52 -9.93 4.36
C LEU A 215 -6.05 -10.06 4.55
N ASP A 216 -6.50 -10.28 5.79
CA ASP A 216 -7.92 -10.44 6.10
C ASP A 216 -8.70 -9.13 5.89
N ILE A 217 -8.10 -7.98 6.24
CA ILE A 217 -8.67 -6.66 5.96
C ILE A 217 -8.84 -6.45 4.45
N HIS A 218 -7.79 -6.75 3.67
CA HIS A 218 -7.88 -6.63 2.21
C HIS A 218 -8.89 -7.59 1.60
N ARG A 219 -9.02 -8.81 2.13
CA ARG A 219 -10.05 -9.76 1.71
C ARG A 219 -11.45 -9.22 1.99
N CYS A 220 -11.68 -8.67 3.18
CA CYS A 220 -12.94 -8.04 3.54
C CYS A 220 -13.27 -6.87 2.61
N ALA A 221 -12.29 -5.99 2.32
CA ALA A 221 -12.45 -4.89 1.38
C ALA A 221 -12.87 -5.38 -0.01
N HIS A 222 -12.24 -6.44 -0.52
CA HIS A 222 -12.60 -7.04 -1.81
C HIS A 222 -14.00 -7.64 -1.82
N GLN A 223 -14.46 -8.25 -0.72
CA GLN A 223 -15.81 -8.77 -0.58
C GLN A 223 -16.87 -7.65 -0.62
N LEU A 224 -16.53 -6.46 -0.13
CA LEU A 224 -17.36 -5.26 -0.22
C LEU A 224 -17.20 -4.50 -1.55
N GLY A 225 -16.44 -5.03 -2.50
CA GLY A 225 -16.25 -4.45 -3.83
C GLY A 225 -15.18 -3.35 -3.92
N LEU A 226 -14.48 -3.03 -2.84
CA LEU A 226 -13.35 -2.10 -2.88
C LEU A 226 -12.14 -2.70 -3.60
N ARG A 227 -11.47 -1.90 -4.40
CA ARG A 227 -10.16 -2.24 -4.96
C ARG A 227 -9.05 -1.79 -4.01
N THR A 228 -7.97 -2.56 -3.98
CA THR A 228 -6.83 -2.25 -3.11
C THR A 228 -5.52 -2.36 -3.87
N ASN A 229 -4.48 -1.67 -3.39
CA ASN A 229 -3.11 -1.92 -3.78
C ASN A 229 -2.43 -2.85 -2.77
N ALA A 230 -1.30 -3.41 -3.15
CA ALA A 230 -0.37 -4.10 -2.26
C ALA A 230 1.02 -3.50 -2.42
N THR A 231 1.71 -3.26 -1.31
CA THR A 231 3.10 -2.81 -1.26
C THR A 231 3.89 -3.71 -0.33
N MET A 232 5.18 -3.82 -0.58
CA MET A 232 6.11 -4.49 0.32
C MET A 232 7.34 -3.63 0.54
N LEU A 233 7.91 -3.71 1.75
CA LEU A 233 9.16 -3.08 2.13
C LEU A 233 10.15 -4.18 2.48
N TYR A 234 11.13 -4.41 1.62
CA TYR A 234 12.12 -5.50 1.74
C TYR A 234 13.50 -5.04 1.26
N GLY A 235 14.51 -5.87 1.49
CA GLY A 235 15.87 -5.62 1.02
C GLY A 235 16.67 -4.69 1.94
N HIS A 236 16.39 -4.66 3.24
CA HIS A 236 17.07 -3.75 4.17
C HIS A 236 17.58 -4.40 5.46
N LEU A 237 16.94 -5.47 5.96
CA LEU A 237 17.35 -6.22 7.16
C LEU A 237 17.39 -7.73 6.98
N GLU A 238 16.70 -8.25 5.98
CA GLU A 238 16.70 -9.66 5.60
C GLU A 238 17.88 -10.07 4.73
#